data_6435edc55ef98767d8e507d8c551ee56
#
_entry.id   6435edc55ef98767d8e507d8c551ee56
#
_cell.length_a   1.000
_cell.length_b   1.000
_cell.length_c   1.000
_cell.angle_alpha   90.00
_cell.angle_beta   90.00
_cell.angle_gamma   90.00
#
_symmetry.space_group_name_H-M   'P 1'
#
loop_
_entity.id
_entity.type
_entity.pdbx_description
1 polymer ?
#
loop_
_entity_poly.entity_id
_entity_poly.type
_entity_poly.pdbx_seq_one_letter_code
_entity_poly.pdbx_strand_id
1 'polypeptide(L)'
;MSDVQFFIDAVRSAHDGASIFTRKQLLDFAKDRGMKQKIVWETIKSVKTSYGIVDLSATVTQLRPDPIETAIETAIETVVEPIKTKVQSTSNEDCYIPSKLKTYVKWGHAKDVTQIIASRMFYPVYVTGLSGNGKTIMVEQACADLKREYIRVQITPETDEDDLIGGFRLVNGETVFAKGPVIKAMEAGAILLVDEIDRGSNKLMALQGVLEGKPVMIKKTGEVIVPKNGFNIIATANTKGKGSEDGKFIAATIIDEAFLERFTITMEQPYPNQSVEKKIVMKHMELFGEVSDEFAELLTKWSQAIRKTYEDGGVDELISTRRLCHIVQTFSIFKNRKKAVELCVSRFDTDTRTAFVDLYTKIDASAPTVTPVPADEEDDYRNDSPF
;
A
#
# COMPACT_ATOMS: atom_id res chain seq x y z
N MET A 1 17.71 4.72 -42.92
CA MET A 1 16.44 5.19 -42.35
C MET A 1 15.90 4.06 -41.50
N SER A 2 15.37 4.33 -40.27
CA SER A 2 14.75 3.29 -39.50
C SER A 2 13.42 2.89 -40.13
N ASP A 3 13.00 1.65 -39.97
CA ASP A 3 11.70 1.15 -40.50
C ASP A 3 10.53 2.02 -40.02
N VAL A 4 10.66 2.64 -38.85
CA VAL A 4 9.70 3.59 -38.27
C VAL A 4 9.61 4.88 -39.09
N GLN A 5 10.74 5.46 -39.47
CA GLN A 5 10.78 6.70 -40.29
C GLN A 5 10.19 6.46 -41.67
N PHE A 6 10.53 5.33 -42.28
CA PHE A 6 9.94 4.93 -43.56
C PHE A 6 8.41 4.78 -43.49
N PHE A 7 7.90 4.19 -42.40
CA PHE A 7 6.44 4.05 -42.17
C PHE A 7 5.77 5.42 -42.00
N ILE A 8 6.34 6.33 -41.20
CA ILE A 8 5.81 7.69 -41.00
C ILE A 8 5.74 8.45 -42.35
N ASP A 9 6.79 8.40 -43.16
CA ASP A 9 6.83 9.08 -44.43
C ASP A 9 5.85 8.48 -45.45
N ALA A 10 5.66 7.16 -45.45
CA ALA A 10 4.68 6.48 -46.29
C ALA A 10 3.23 6.81 -45.92
N VAL A 11 2.91 6.92 -44.64
CA VAL A 11 1.57 7.32 -44.14
C VAL A 11 1.28 8.77 -44.52
N ARG A 12 2.21 9.68 -44.30
CA ARG A 12 2.06 11.09 -44.65
C ARG A 12 1.89 11.31 -46.16
N SER A 13 2.68 10.63 -46.97
CA SER A 13 2.59 10.73 -48.42
C SER A 13 1.27 10.20 -48.97
N ALA A 14 0.69 9.20 -48.34
CA ALA A 14 -0.58 8.64 -48.77
C ALA A 14 -1.82 9.44 -48.35
N HIS A 15 -1.65 10.38 -47.42
CA HIS A 15 -2.73 11.19 -46.85
C HIS A 15 -2.47 12.71 -46.99
N ASP A 16 -1.94 13.15 -48.09
CA ASP A 16 -1.69 14.55 -48.45
C ASP A 16 -1.01 15.40 -47.38
N GLY A 17 -0.05 14.79 -46.66
CA GLY A 17 0.72 15.45 -45.61
C GLY A 17 0.02 15.56 -44.26
N ALA A 18 -1.13 14.92 -44.07
CA ALA A 18 -1.77 14.86 -42.76
C ALA A 18 -0.81 14.27 -41.71
N SER A 19 -0.87 14.81 -40.51
CA SER A 19 0.01 14.40 -39.40
C SER A 19 -0.71 13.72 -38.24
N ILE A 20 -2.03 13.80 -38.19
CA ILE A 20 -2.85 13.29 -37.07
C ILE A 20 -3.68 12.11 -37.54
N PHE A 21 -3.48 10.96 -36.89
CA PHE A 21 -4.13 9.70 -37.22
C PHE A 21 -4.67 8.99 -35.97
N THR A 22 -5.75 8.23 -36.11
CA THR A 22 -6.15 7.28 -35.09
C THR A 22 -5.32 6.00 -35.21
N ARG A 23 -5.17 5.30 -34.10
CA ARG A 23 -4.49 4.00 -34.05
C ARG A 23 -5.04 2.99 -35.05
N LYS A 24 -6.37 2.99 -35.25
CA LYS A 24 -7.06 2.14 -36.22
C LYS A 24 -6.62 2.44 -37.65
N GLN A 25 -6.55 3.71 -38.04
CA GLN A 25 -6.10 4.14 -39.39
C GLN A 25 -4.67 3.70 -39.68
N LEU A 26 -3.76 3.78 -38.70
CA LEU A 26 -2.38 3.32 -38.86
C LEU A 26 -2.28 1.79 -39.02
N LEU A 27 -3.10 1.05 -38.30
CA LEU A 27 -3.15 -0.42 -38.40
C LEU A 27 -3.76 -0.88 -39.75
N ASP A 28 -4.83 -0.22 -40.20
CA ASP A 28 -5.48 -0.50 -41.49
C ASP A 28 -4.52 -0.19 -42.63
N PHE A 29 -3.81 0.96 -42.60
CA PHE A 29 -2.81 1.32 -43.58
C PHE A 29 -1.65 0.31 -43.66
N ALA A 30 -1.15 -0.16 -42.52
CA ALA A 30 -0.08 -1.16 -42.49
C ALA A 30 -0.57 -2.51 -43.07
N LYS A 31 -1.80 -2.88 -42.78
CA LYS A 31 -2.42 -4.11 -43.28
C LYS A 31 -2.58 -4.08 -44.81
N ASP A 32 -3.08 -2.96 -45.36
CA ASP A 32 -3.30 -2.80 -46.82
C ASP A 32 -2.00 -2.82 -47.61
N ARG A 33 -0.89 -2.43 -46.99
CA ARG A 33 0.46 -2.43 -47.60
C ARG A 33 1.30 -3.64 -47.24
N GLY A 34 0.75 -4.64 -46.55
CA GLY A 34 1.47 -5.88 -46.14
C GLY A 34 2.62 -5.63 -45.15
N MET A 35 2.57 -4.52 -44.40
CA MET A 35 3.60 -4.18 -43.42
C MET A 35 3.37 -4.91 -42.10
N LYS A 36 4.45 -5.24 -41.39
CA LYS A 36 4.36 -5.91 -40.09
C LYS A 36 3.74 -4.99 -39.03
N GLN A 37 2.73 -5.45 -38.33
CA GLN A 37 2.08 -4.69 -37.23
C GLN A 37 3.05 -4.17 -36.17
N LYS A 38 4.18 -4.85 -35.99
CA LYS A 38 5.25 -4.42 -35.08
C LYS A 38 5.74 -3.01 -35.38
N ILE A 39 5.85 -2.61 -36.65
CA ILE A 39 6.28 -1.28 -37.07
C ILE A 39 5.31 -0.21 -36.61
N VAL A 40 3.98 -0.48 -36.70
CA VAL A 40 2.95 0.44 -36.17
C VAL A 40 3.10 0.69 -34.68
N TRP A 41 3.36 -0.37 -33.92
CA TRP A 41 3.56 -0.27 -32.47
C TRP A 41 4.83 0.48 -32.09
N GLU A 42 5.90 0.27 -32.81
CA GLU A 42 7.17 1.01 -32.63
C GLU A 42 6.98 2.49 -32.97
N THR A 43 6.21 2.80 -34.03
CA THR A 43 5.86 4.18 -34.41
C THR A 43 5.02 4.86 -33.33
N ILE A 44 3.97 4.18 -32.81
CA ILE A 44 3.11 4.73 -31.74
C ILE A 44 3.90 5.02 -30.46
N LYS A 45 4.90 4.18 -30.14
CA LYS A 45 5.79 4.40 -28.99
C LYS A 45 6.76 5.56 -29.17
N SER A 46 7.12 5.89 -30.39
CA SER A 46 8.11 6.94 -30.70
C SER A 46 7.52 8.34 -30.92
N VAL A 47 6.19 8.47 -30.92
CA VAL A 47 5.49 9.74 -31.16
C VAL A 47 4.48 10.04 -30.06
N LYS A 48 4.13 11.33 -29.93
CA LYS A 48 3.19 11.79 -28.89
C LYS A 48 1.78 11.24 -29.15
N THR A 49 1.18 10.54 -28.15
CA THR A 49 -0.18 10.01 -28.22
C THR A 49 -1.02 10.64 -27.13
N SER A 50 -2.24 11.09 -27.48
CA SER A 50 -3.23 11.59 -26.53
C SER A 50 -4.61 11.08 -26.93
N TYR A 51 -5.35 10.46 -26.00
CA TYR A 51 -6.71 9.95 -26.22
C TYR A 51 -6.90 9.08 -27.48
N GLY A 52 -5.93 8.20 -27.81
CA GLY A 52 -6.03 7.30 -28.96
C GLY A 52 -5.71 7.95 -30.30
N ILE A 53 -5.28 9.21 -30.32
CA ILE A 53 -4.81 9.96 -31.48
C ILE A 53 -3.27 9.94 -31.48
N VAL A 54 -2.70 9.66 -32.65
CA VAL A 54 -1.25 9.61 -32.89
C VAL A 54 -0.84 10.79 -33.76
N ASP A 55 0.00 11.66 -33.24
CA ASP A 55 0.53 12.81 -33.97
C ASP A 55 1.90 12.48 -34.57
N LEU A 56 1.95 12.35 -35.88
CA LEU A 56 3.17 12.06 -36.63
C LEU A 56 3.93 13.33 -37.06
N SER A 57 3.54 14.54 -36.61
CA SER A 57 4.18 15.81 -37.01
C SER A 57 5.59 15.97 -36.44
N ALA A 58 5.89 15.31 -35.31
CA ALA A 58 7.20 15.32 -34.70
C ALA A 58 8.18 14.46 -35.51
N THR A 59 9.15 15.07 -36.16
CA THR A 59 10.33 14.40 -36.70
C THR A 59 11.06 13.73 -35.52
N VAL A 60 11.55 12.50 -35.73
CA VAL A 60 12.42 11.80 -34.76
C VAL A 60 13.75 12.55 -34.68
N THR A 61 13.74 13.70 -34.03
CA THR A 61 14.94 14.36 -33.56
C THR A 61 15.10 13.89 -32.11
N GLN A 62 16.25 13.32 -31.79
CA GLN A 62 16.63 12.96 -30.45
C GLN A 62 16.29 14.11 -29.50
N LEU A 63 15.23 13.98 -28.71
CA LEU A 63 14.93 14.90 -27.61
C LEU A 63 16.09 14.74 -26.62
N ARG A 64 17.01 15.70 -26.61
CA ARG A 64 17.82 15.92 -25.41
C ARG A 64 16.85 16.29 -24.29
N PRO A 65 16.93 15.67 -23.11
CA PRO A 65 16.09 16.08 -22.00
C PRO A 65 16.32 17.56 -21.68
N ASP A 66 15.24 18.28 -21.41
CA ASP A 66 15.28 19.69 -21.03
C ASP A 66 16.19 19.85 -19.79
N PRO A 67 17.00 20.92 -19.67
CA PRO A 67 17.87 21.17 -18.52
C PRO A 67 17.12 21.21 -17.18
N ILE A 68 15.82 21.51 -17.19
CA ILE A 68 14.96 21.54 -16.01
C ILE A 68 14.59 20.13 -15.55
N GLU A 69 14.28 19.21 -16.47
CA GLU A 69 14.02 17.80 -16.13
C GLU A 69 15.27 17.12 -15.57
N THR A 70 16.44 17.37 -16.16
CA THR A 70 17.73 16.84 -15.65
C THR A 70 18.06 17.40 -14.26
N ALA A 71 17.74 18.68 -13.99
CA ALA A 71 17.94 19.29 -12.68
C ALA A 71 16.96 18.72 -11.62
N ILE A 72 15.74 18.39 -12.02
CA ILE A 72 14.74 17.76 -11.13
C ILE A 72 15.13 16.31 -10.86
N GLU A 73 15.54 15.54 -11.87
CA GLU A 73 16.00 14.16 -11.66
C GLU A 73 17.27 14.10 -10.80
N THR A 74 18.24 15.00 -11.01
CA THR A 74 19.45 15.07 -10.17
C THR A 74 19.14 15.54 -8.75
N ALA A 75 18.15 16.44 -8.54
CA ALA A 75 17.72 16.86 -7.23
C ALA A 75 16.92 15.75 -6.50
N ILE A 76 16.15 14.95 -7.22
CA ILE A 76 15.44 13.78 -6.69
C ILE A 76 16.43 12.68 -6.33
N GLU A 77 17.47 12.43 -7.12
CA GLU A 77 18.52 11.45 -6.81
C GLU A 77 19.37 11.83 -5.60
N THR A 78 19.56 13.12 -5.31
CA THR A 78 20.37 13.59 -4.17
C THR A 78 19.59 13.72 -2.86
N VAL A 79 18.24 13.80 -2.91
CA VAL A 79 17.40 13.99 -1.70
C VAL A 79 16.65 12.72 -1.30
N VAL A 80 16.49 11.78 -2.23
CA VAL A 80 15.88 10.47 -1.95
C VAL A 80 16.91 9.40 -2.29
N GLU A 81 17.82 9.09 -1.36
CA GLU A 81 18.30 7.71 -1.35
C GLU A 81 17.07 6.82 -1.15
N PRO A 82 16.69 6.02 -2.15
CA PRO A 82 15.66 5.03 -1.90
C PRO A 82 16.22 4.17 -0.76
N ILE A 83 15.42 3.99 0.30
CA ILE A 83 15.70 2.97 1.31
C ILE A 83 15.77 1.67 0.51
N LYS A 84 16.95 1.33 0.03
CA LYS A 84 17.23 0.03 -0.57
C LYS A 84 17.16 -0.96 0.58
N THR A 85 15.94 -1.40 0.87
CA THR A 85 15.77 -2.64 1.61
C THR A 85 16.51 -3.69 0.80
N LYS A 86 17.69 -4.08 1.25
CA LYS A 86 18.40 -5.22 0.65
C LYS A 86 17.55 -6.45 0.91
N VAL A 87 16.67 -6.75 -0.02
CA VAL A 87 16.01 -8.03 -0.11
C VAL A 87 17.11 -9.02 -0.49
N GLN A 88 17.57 -9.80 0.47
CA GLN A 88 18.40 -10.97 0.17
C GLN A 88 17.45 -12.04 -0.39
N SER A 89 17.38 -12.13 -1.70
CA SER A 89 16.69 -13.22 -2.39
C SER A 89 17.47 -14.51 -2.18
N THR A 90 16.93 -15.41 -1.40
CA THR A 90 17.26 -16.83 -1.48
C THR A 90 16.38 -17.47 -2.55
N SER A 91 16.88 -18.30 -3.36
CA SER A 91 16.50 -19.09 -4.53
C SER A 91 15.01 -19.37 -4.89
N ASN A 92 14.03 -18.73 -4.27
CA ASN A 92 12.63 -18.59 -4.69
C ASN A 92 12.33 -17.10 -4.78
N GLU A 93 12.21 -16.55 -5.98
CA GLU A 93 12.13 -15.11 -6.27
C GLU A 93 11.00 -14.34 -5.57
N ASP A 94 10.07 -15.01 -4.90
CA ASP A 94 8.87 -14.43 -4.32
C ASP A 94 8.75 -14.54 -2.79
N CYS A 95 9.54 -15.41 -2.15
CA CYS A 95 9.63 -15.50 -0.70
C CYS A 95 10.84 -14.72 -0.21
N TYR A 96 10.66 -13.81 0.72
CA TYR A 96 11.75 -13.01 1.26
C TYR A 96 11.76 -13.02 2.78
N ILE A 97 12.94 -12.81 3.36
CA ILE A 97 13.08 -12.60 4.80
C ILE A 97 12.98 -11.08 5.04
N PRO A 98 11.97 -10.61 5.80
CA PRO A 98 11.82 -9.18 6.04
C PRO A 98 13.02 -8.60 6.79
N SER A 99 13.31 -7.33 6.51
CA SER A 99 14.33 -6.59 7.24
C SER A 99 13.82 -6.14 8.62
N LYS A 100 14.71 -6.11 9.61
CA LYS A 100 14.37 -5.57 10.94
C LYS A 100 14.23 -4.06 10.89
N LEU A 101 13.08 -3.57 11.33
CA LEU A 101 12.82 -2.14 11.44
C LEU A 101 13.31 -1.60 12.77
N LYS A 102 14.18 -0.59 12.73
CA LYS A 102 14.73 0.07 13.94
C LYS A 102 13.63 0.76 14.75
N THR A 103 12.57 1.22 14.09
CA THR A 103 11.43 1.90 14.71
C THR A 103 10.45 0.96 15.38
N TYR A 104 10.51 -0.35 15.09
CA TYR A 104 9.58 -1.29 15.68
C TYR A 104 9.79 -1.48 17.18
N VAL A 105 8.72 -1.50 17.92
CA VAL A 105 8.65 -1.83 19.35
C VAL A 105 7.60 -2.94 19.52
N LYS A 106 7.92 -3.98 20.27
CA LYS A 106 6.99 -5.09 20.52
C LYS A 106 5.93 -4.71 21.55
N TRP A 107 4.67 -4.98 21.26
CA TRP A 107 3.55 -4.85 22.21
C TRP A 107 2.42 -5.80 21.88
N GLY A 108 1.39 -5.87 22.73
CA GLY A 108 0.23 -6.74 22.53
C GLY A 108 0.68 -8.18 22.29
N HIS A 109 0.14 -8.80 21.27
CA HIS A 109 0.37 -10.21 20.93
C HIS A 109 1.70 -10.48 20.17
N ALA A 110 2.62 -9.52 20.13
CA ALA A 110 3.90 -9.71 19.40
C ALA A 110 4.71 -10.90 19.91
N LYS A 111 4.69 -11.19 21.21
CA LYS A 111 5.37 -12.35 21.79
C LYS A 111 4.69 -13.66 21.39
N ASP A 112 3.36 -13.70 21.43
CA ASP A 112 2.58 -14.89 21.13
C ASP A 112 2.76 -15.26 19.65
N VAL A 113 2.61 -14.29 18.73
CA VAL A 113 2.87 -14.47 17.29
C VAL A 113 4.31 -14.95 17.04
N THR A 114 5.29 -14.38 17.74
CA THR A 114 6.70 -14.83 17.62
C THR A 114 6.85 -16.29 18.07
N GLN A 115 6.20 -16.72 19.16
CA GLN A 115 6.25 -18.11 19.64
C GLN A 115 5.58 -19.07 18.66
N ILE A 116 4.41 -18.70 18.10
CA ILE A 116 3.72 -19.51 17.08
C ILE A 116 4.60 -19.71 15.86
N ILE A 117 5.20 -18.65 15.32
CA ILE A 117 6.07 -18.74 14.15
C ILE A 117 7.33 -19.56 14.46
N ALA A 118 7.89 -19.43 15.68
CA ALA A 118 9.07 -20.17 16.12
C ALA A 118 8.82 -21.67 16.26
N SER A 119 7.59 -22.06 16.64
CA SER A 119 7.20 -23.47 16.82
C SER A 119 7.29 -24.29 15.53
N ARG A 120 7.20 -23.63 14.37
CA ARG A 120 7.07 -24.25 13.04
C ARG A 120 5.88 -25.21 12.88
N MET A 121 4.97 -25.23 13.84
CA MET A 121 3.71 -25.97 13.73
C MET A 121 2.75 -25.23 12.81
N PHE A 122 1.96 -25.97 12.07
CA PHE A 122 0.83 -25.37 11.36
C PHE A 122 -0.23 -24.97 12.40
N TYR A 123 -0.44 -23.66 12.51
CA TYR A 123 -1.30 -23.07 13.54
C TYR A 123 -1.88 -21.75 13.02
N PRO A 124 -2.93 -21.80 12.17
CA PRO A 124 -3.54 -20.62 11.59
C PRO A 124 -4.05 -19.62 12.64
N VAL A 125 -3.72 -18.35 12.44
CA VAL A 125 -4.03 -17.26 13.38
C VAL A 125 -4.84 -16.17 12.68
N TYR A 126 -5.94 -15.76 13.29
CA TYR A 126 -6.71 -14.59 12.89
C TYR A 126 -6.40 -13.42 13.82
N VAL A 127 -5.81 -12.33 13.29
CA VAL A 127 -5.45 -11.14 14.08
C VAL A 127 -6.40 -10.00 13.71
N THR A 128 -7.25 -9.62 14.64
CA THR A 128 -8.20 -8.52 14.48
C THR A 128 -7.79 -7.28 15.27
N GLY A 129 -8.47 -6.17 15.06
CA GLY A 129 -8.34 -4.92 15.81
C GLY A 129 -8.37 -3.69 14.93
N LEU A 130 -8.47 -2.52 15.52
CA LEU A 130 -8.64 -1.26 14.83
C LEU A 130 -7.48 -0.93 13.87
N SER A 131 -7.76 -0.09 12.87
CA SER A 131 -6.76 0.29 11.85
C SER A 131 -5.59 1.06 12.47
N GLY A 132 -4.37 0.81 11.94
CA GLY A 132 -3.16 1.54 12.34
C GLY A 132 -2.60 1.18 13.72
N ASN A 133 -3.00 0.04 14.30
CA ASN A 133 -2.48 -0.51 15.56
C ASN A 133 -1.32 -1.51 15.38
N GLY A 134 -0.82 -1.72 14.14
CA GLY A 134 0.39 -2.47 13.88
C GLY A 134 0.25 -3.97 13.69
N LYS A 135 -0.93 -4.50 13.34
CA LYS A 135 -1.15 -5.94 13.07
C LYS A 135 -0.18 -6.51 12.03
N THR A 136 -0.16 -5.92 10.86
CA THR A 136 0.66 -6.35 9.71
C THR A 136 2.15 -6.31 10.04
N ILE A 137 2.63 -5.19 10.60
CA ILE A 137 4.05 -5.01 10.97
C ILE A 137 4.49 -5.97 12.08
N MET A 138 3.59 -6.36 12.96
CA MET A 138 3.87 -7.32 14.03
C MET A 138 4.27 -8.68 13.45
N VAL A 139 3.53 -9.19 12.47
CA VAL A 139 3.82 -10.47 11.81
C VAL A 139 5.13 -10.38 11.02
N GLU A 140 5.29 -9.31 10.24
CA GLU A 140 6.49 -9.06 9.45
C GLU A 140 7.75 -9.02 10.34
N GLN A 141 7.71 -8.29 11.45
CA GLN A 141 8.85 -8.18 12.34
C GLN A 141 9.10 -9.44 13.17
N ALA A 142 8.09 -10.26 13.44
CA ALA A 142 8.28 -11.58 14.01
C ALA A 142 9.02 -12.50 13.02
N CYS A 143 8.69 -12.46 11.73
CA CYS A 143 9.40 -13.18 10.68
C CYS A 143 10.86 -12.68 10.54
N ALA A 144 11.08 -11.35 10.58
CA ALA A 144 12.41 -10.74 10.54
C ALA A 144 13.29 -11.20 11.71
N ASP A 145 12.74 -11.23 12.93
CA ASP A 145 13.45 -11.66 14.13
C ASP A 145 13.89 -13.11 14.07
N LEU A 146 13.03 -13.97 13.53
CA LEU A 146 13.24 -15.42 13.42
C LEU A 146 13.93 -15.82 12.11
N LYS A 147 14.22 -14.87 11.22
CA LYS A 147 14.75 -15.11 9.87
C LYS A 147 13.89 -16.12 9.11
N ARG A 148 12.56 -15.95 9.17
CA ARG A 148 11.58 -16.78 8.49
C ARG A 148 11.19 -16.16 7.16
N GLU A 149 11.11 -17.00 6.16
CA GLU A 149 10.54 -16.61 4.87
C GLU A 149 9.07 -16.22 5.04
N TYR A 150 8.66 -15.22 4.29
CA TYR A 150 7.40 -14.53 4.43
C TYR A 150 6.88 -14.11 3.06
N ILE A 151 5.58 -14.28 2.86
CA ILE A 151 4.83 -13.74 1.73
C ILE A 151 3.63 -12.98 2.27
N ARG A 152 3.40 -11.77 1.79
CA ARG A 152 2.19 -10.99 2.08
C ARG A 152 1.31 -10.92 0.85
N VAL A 153 0.03 -11.22 1.02
CA VAL A 153 -1.02 -10.96 0.03
C VAL A 153 -2.06 -10.04 0.66
N GLN A 154 -2.33 -8.92 0.00
CA GLN A 154 -3.38 -8.00 0.42
C GLN A 154 -4.67 -8.39 -0.28
N ILE A 155 -5.72 -8.58 0.50
CA ILE A 155 -7.04 -8.99 -0.01
C ILE A 155 -7.84 -7.75 -0.44
N THR A 156 -8.49 -7.89 -1.58
CA THR A 156 -9.46 -6.93 -2.13
C THR A 156 -10.75 -7.66 -2.47
N PRO A 157 -11.87 -6.96 -2.73
CA PRO A 157 -13.12 -7.61 -3.14
C PRO A 157 -12.99 -8.42 -4.43
N GLU A 158 -12.06 -8.07 -5.31
CA GLU A 158 -11.80 -8.74 -6.59
C GLU A 158 -10.90 -9.97 -6.45
N THR A 159 -10.12 -10.06 -5.36
CA THR A 159 -9.18 -11.17 -5.13
C THR A 159 -9.86 -12.53 -5.29
N ASP A 160 -9.30 -13.38 -6.13
CA ASP A 160 -9.87 -14.67 -6.48
C ASP A 160 -8.88 -15.85 -6.40
N GLU A 161 -9.33 -17.03 -6.83
CA GLU A 161 -8.52 -18.25 -6.82
C GLU A 161 -7.26 -18.11 -7.68
N ASP A 162 -7.35 -17.36 -8.79
CA ASP A 162 -6.21 -17.17 -9.70
C ASP A 162 -5.12 -16.29 -9.07
N ASP A 163 -5.52 -15.31 -8.26
CA ASP A 163 -4.60 -14.44 -7.54
C ASP A 163 -3.94 -15.17 -6.37
N LEU A 164 -4.67 -16.07 -5.72
CA LEU A 164 -4.21 -16.75 -4.49
C LEU A 164 -3.45 -18.05 -4.81
N ILE A 165 -4.05 -18.93 -5.60
CA ILE A 165 -3.53 -20.26 -5.94
C ILE A 165 -2.64 -20.19 -7.19
N GLY A 166 -3.12 -19.45 -8.21
CA GLY A 166 -2.40 -19.26 -9.46
C GLY A 166 -3.27 -19.46 -10.69
N GLY A 167 -2.81 -18.89 -11.78
CA GLY A 167 -3.54 -18.88 -13.04
C GLY A 167 -2.63 -18.92 -14.26
N PHE A 168 -3.22 -19.14 -15.42
CA PHE A 168 -2.48 -19.10 -16.67
C PHE A 168 -2.10 -17.65 -17.03
N ARG A 169 -0.86 -17.45 -17.44
CA ARG A 169 -0.31 -16.18 -17.90
C ARG A 169 0.36 -16.36 -19.26
N LEU A 170 0.30 -15.35 -20.10
CA LEU A 170 1.02 -15.34 -21.36
C LEU A 170 2.43 -14.76 -21.14
N VAL A 171 3.44 -15.62 -21.24
CA VAL A 171 4.85 -15.24 -21.05
C VAL A 171 5.60 -15.57 -22.34
N ASN A 172 6.20 -14.58 -22.98
CA ASN A 172 6.96 -14.72 -24.24
C ASN A 172 6.20 -15.44 -25.37
N GLY A 173 4.87 -15.31 -25.39
CA GLY A 173 4.00 -15.95 -26.41
C GLY A 173 3.52 -17.36 -26.05
N GLU A 174 3.95 -17.92 -24.94
CA GLU A 174 3.53 -19.21 -24.43
C GLU A 174 2.58 -19.06 -23.22
N THR A 175 1.59 -19.95 -23.12
CA THR A 175 0.69 -19.98 -21.97
C THR A 175 1.33 -20.82 -20.86
N VAL A 176 1.71 -20.16 -19.77
CA VAL A 176 2.36 -20.79 -18.61
C VAL A 176 1.49 -20.67 -17.39
N PHE A 177 1.40 -21.71 -16.56
CA PHE A 177 0.75 -21.62 -15.26
C PHE A 177 1.69 -20.92 -14.26
N ALA A 178 1.29 -19.75 -13.76
CA ALA A 178 2.00 -19.00 -12.73
C ALA A 178 1.41 -19.34 -11.36
N LYS A 179 2.22 -19.95 -10.47
CA LYS A 179 1.82 -20.27 -9.09
C LYS A 179 1.59 -18.98 -8.30
N GLY A 180 0.48 -18.90 -7.57
CA GLY A 180 0.13 -17.79 -6.70
C GLY A 180 0.86 -17.81 -5.34
N PRO A 181 0.69 -16.75 -4.52
CA PRO A 181 1.42 -16.58 -3.26
C PRO A 181 1.14 -17.70 -2.25
N VAL A 182 -0.06 -18.27 -2.25
CA VAL A 182 -0.42 -19.39 -1.36
C VAL A 182 0.41 -20.63 -1.68
N ILE A 183 0.45 -21.02 -2.95
CA ILE A 183 1.22 -22.19 -3.39
C ILE A 183 2.72 -21.99 -3.15
N LYS A 184 3.24 -20.81 -3.45
CA LYS A 184 4.65 -20.47 -3.20
C LYS A 184 5.00 -20.57 -1.72
N ALA A 185 4.13 -20.06 -0.83
CA ALA A 185 4.32 -20.17 0.62
C ALA A 185 4.29 -21.61 1.12
N MET A 186 3.35 -22.42 0.60
CA MET A 186 3.27 -23.86 0.92
C MET A 186 4.54 -24.60 0.52
N GLU A 187 5.04 -24.37 -0.69
CA GLU A 187 6.25 -25.00 -1.24
C GLU A 187 7.53 -24.54 -0.53
N ALA A 188 7.61 -23.29 -0.08
CA ALA A 188 8.74 -22.77 0.66
C ALA A 188 8.71 -23.15 2.14
N GLY A 189 7.55 -23.50 2.72
CA GLY A 189 7.37 -23.61 4.17
C GLY A 189 7.38 -22.24 4.85
N ALA A 190 6.98 -21.19 4.11
CA ALA A 190 6.99 -19.80 4.55
C ALA A 190 5.76 -19.42 5.38
N ILE A 191 5.82 -18.24 6.00
CA ILE A 191 4.65 -17.62 6.63
C ILE A 191 3.87 -16.86 5.55
N LEU A 192 2.62 -17.23 5.34
CA LEU A 192 1.68 -16.51 4.50
C LEU A 192 0.90 -15.51 5.35
N LEU A 193 1.07 -14.22 5.09
CA LEU A 193 0.24 -13.18 5.65
C LEU A 193 -0.89 -12.83 4.67
N VAL A 194 -2.11 -13.13 5.06
CA VAL A 194 -3.33 -12.73 4.34
C VAL A 194 -3.84 -11.43 4.98
N ASP A 195 -3.48 -10.30 4.38
CA ASP A 195 -3.73 -8.98 4.96
C ASP A 195 -5.10 -8.44 4.52
N GLU A 196 -5.85 -7.86 5.48
CA GLU A 196 -7.19 -7.33 5.28
C GLU A 196 -8.20 -8.37 4.76
N ILE A 197 -8.18 -9.59 5.33
CA ILE A 197 -9.00 -10.72 4.87
C ILE A 197 -10.50 -10.43 4.91
N ASP A 198 -10.94 -9.54 5.79
CA ASP A 198 -12.33 -9.09 5.91
C ASP A 198 -12.81 -8.20 4.75
N ARG A 199 -11.95 -7.84 3.82
CA ARG A 199 -12.33 -7.17 2.56
C ARG A 199 -12.66 -8.13 1.42
N GLY A 200 -12.35 -9.40 1.60
CA GLY A 200 -12.54 -10.40 0.56
C GLY A 200 -13.99 -10.79 0.36
N SER A 201 -14.27 -11.38 -0.79
CA SER A 201 -15.56 -11.96 -1.14
C SER A 201 -15.58 -13.47 -0.86
N ASN A 202 -16.71 -14.14 -1.17
CA ASN A 202 -16.84 -15.60 -1.08
C ASN A 202 -15.79 -16.38 -1.90
N LYS A 203 -15.06 -15.72 -2.80
CA LYS A 203 -13.94 -16.32 -3.55
C LYS A 203 -12.80 -16.78 -2.64
N LEU A 204 -12.68 -16.23 -1.42
CA LEU A 204 -11.72 -16.67 -0.41
C LEU A 204 -11.96 -18.12 0.08
N MET A 205 -13.09 -18.73 -0.24
CA MET A 205 -13.35 -20.15 0.02
C MET A 205 -12.30 -21.06 -0.63
N ALA A 206 -11.57 -20.60 -1.64
CA ALA A 206 -10.41 -21.31 -2.18
C ALA A 206 -9.32 -21.60 -1.13
N LEU A 207 -9.27 -20.84 -0.02
CA LEU A 207 -8.32 -21.03 1.08
C LEU A 207 -8.76 -22.11 2.11
N GLN A 208 -9.97 -22.64 2.05
CA GLN A 208 -10.48 -23.57 3.08
C GLN A 208 -9.56 -24.77 3.30
N GLY A 209 -9.17 -25.47 2.22
CA GLY A 209 -8.26 -26.62 2.30
C GLY A 209 -6.87 -26.24 2.80
N VAL A 210 -6.42 -25.03 2.48
CA VAL A 210 -5.12 -24.49 2.92
C VAL A 210 -5.13 -24.23 4.42
N LEU A 211 -6.23 -23.68 4.94
CA LEU A 211 -6.41 -23.40 6.37
C LEU A 211 -6.52 -24.68 7.23
N GLU A 212 -6.78 -25.82 6.62
CA GLU A 212 -6.74 -27.12 7.30
C GLU A 212 -5.34 -27.76 7.29
N GLY A 213 -4.35 -27.14 6.64
CA GLY A 213 -2.99 -27.68 6.51
C GLY A 213 -2.90 -28.92 5.62
N LYS A 214 -3.92 -29.17 4.81
CA LYS A 214 -4.01 -30.32 3.92
C LYS A 214 -3.34 -30.06 2.57
N PRO A 215 -2.96 -31.12 1.83
CA PRO A 215 -2.54 -31.00 0.44
C PRO A 215 -3.63 -30.31 -0.41
N VAL A 216 -3.23 -29.43 -1.29
CA VAL A 216 -4.13 -28.68 -2.17
C VAL A 216 -3.90 -29.08 -3.62
N MET A 217 -4.95 -29.48 -4.31
CA MET A 217 -4.89 -29.75 -5.75
C MET A 217 -5.16 -28.46 -6.52
N ILE A 218 -4.22 -28.07 -7.36
CA ILE A 218 -4.41 -26.99 -8.31
C ILE A 218 -5.33 -27.49 -9.42
N LYS A 219 -6.59 -27.06 -9.41
CA LYS A 219 -7.64 -27.56 -10.34
C LYS A 219 -7.26 -27.42 -11.81
N LYS A 220 -6.49 -26.38 -12.15
CA LYS A 220 -6.10 -26.07 -13.54
C LYS A 220 -5.00 -26.96 -14.11
N THR A 221 -4.11 -27.47 -13.24
CA THR A 221 -2.97 -28.30 -13.66
C THR A 221 -3.07 -29.74 -13.21
N GLY A 222 -3.93 -30.03 -12.22
CA GLY A 222 -4.01 -31.34 -11.56
C GLY A 222 -2.85 -31.61 -10.57
N GLU A 223 -1.91 -30.67 -10.41
CA GLU A 223 -0.79 -30.81 -9.48
C GLU A 223 -1.28 -30.75 -8.04
N VAL A 224 -0.78 -31.64 -7.18
CA VAL A 224 -1.08 -31.66 -5.73
C VAL A 224 0.10 -31.10 -4.96
N ILE A 225 -0.14 -30.02 -4.23
CA ILE A 225 0.87 -29.34 -3.42
C ILE A 225 0.71 -29.75 -1.96
N VAL A 226 1.79 -30.29 -1.39
CA VAL A 226 1.86 -30.64 0.03
C VAL A 226 2.58 -29.53 0.77
N PRO A 227 2.00 -28.95 1.85
CA PRO A 227 2.68 -27.91 2.61
C PRO A 227 3.99 -28.42 3.21
N LYS A 228 5.09 -27.69 3.00
CA LYS A 228 6.36 -27.99 3.67
C LYS A 228 6.31 -27.60 5.14
N ASN A 229 7.14 -28.28 5.92
CA ASN A 229 7.26 -28.01 7.36
C ASN A 229 7.61 -26.53 7.63
N GLY A 230 6.87 -25.90 8.52
CA GLY A 230 6.99 -24.51 8.86
C GLY A 230 6.03 -23.59 8.11
N PHE A 231 5.32 -24.07 7.08
CA PHE A 231 4.22 -23.32 6.49
C PHE A 231 3.18 -22.97 7.55
N ASN A 232 2.76 -21.73 7.58
CA ASN A 232 1.66 -21.28 8.42
C ASN A 232 0.95 -20.07 7.80
N ILE A 233 -0.29 -19.83 8.22
CA ILE A 233 -1.14 -18.73 7.74
C ILE A 233 -1.45 -17.82 8.91
N ILE A 234 -1.25 -16.52 8.70
CA ILE A 234 -1.69 -15.48 9.62
C ILE A 234 -2.55 -14.52 8.82
N ALA A 235 -3.80 -14.35 9.22
CA ALA A 235 -4.70 -13.38 8.61
C ALA A 235 -4.82 -12.12 9.48
N THR A 236 -4.92 -10.95 8.86
CA THR A 236 -5.24 -9.70 9.57
C THR A 236 -6.59 -9.17 9.10
N ALA A 237 -7.32 -8.55 10.02
CA ALA A 237 -8.61 -7.93 9.75
C ALA A 237 -8.83 -6.69 10.62
N ASN A 238 -9.74 -5.83 10.21
CA ASN A 238 -10.20 -4.72 11.05
C ASN A 238 -11.44 -5.08 11.85
N THR A 239 -12.12 -6.16 11.46
CA THR A 239 -13.33 -6.68 12.10
C THR A 239 -13.12 -8.11 12.62
N LYS A 240 -14.07 -8.60 13.42
CA LYS A 240 -14.06 -10.00 13.91
C LYS A 240 -14.75 -10.96 12.92
N GLY A 241 -14.86 -10.56 11.63
CA GLY A 241 -15.53 -11.35 10.61
C GLY A 241 -17.04 -11.13 10.52
N LYS A 242 -17.60 -10.28 11.38
CA LYS A 242 -19.05 -9.97 11.41
C LYS A 242 -19.44 -8.76 10.55
N GLY A 243 -18.50 -8.26 9.73
CA GLY A 243 -18.67 -7.02 8.98
C GLY A 243 -18.50 -5.78 9.89
N SER A 244 -18.91 -4.61 9.39
CA SER A 244 -18.88 -3.36 10.17
C SER A 244 -20.26 -3.10 10.76
N GLU A 245 -20.45 -3.40 12.03
CA GLU A 245 -21.70 -3.12 12.74
C GLU A 245 -21.95 -1.61 12.89
N ASP A 246 -20.88 -0.81 12.95
CA ASP A 246 -20.91 0.63 13.11
C ASP A 246 -20.73 1.41 11.77
N GLY A 247 -20.66 0.71 10.64
CA GLY A 247 -20.47 1.32 9.31
C GLY A 247 -19.11 1.94 9.04
N LYS A 248 -18.15 1.87 9.98
CA LYS A 248 -16.82 2.49 9.84
C LYS A 248 -15.90 1.76 8.87
N PHE A 249 -16.11 0.46 8.69
CA PHE A 249 -15.38 -0.39 7.76
C PHE A 249 -16.29 -0.85 6.62
N ILE A 250 -16.83 0.08 5.83
CA ILE A 250 -17.82 -0.18 4.75
C ILE A 250 -17.35 -1.30 3.78
N ALA A 251 -16.05 -1.42 3.57
CA ALA A 251 -15.47 -2.47 2.73
C ALA A 251 -15.31 -3.82 3.43
N ALA A 252 -15.59 -3.93 4.74
CA ALA A 252 -15.51 -5.19 5.45
C ALA A 252 -16.78 -6.01 5.20
N THR A 253 -16.58 -7.24 4.72
CA THR A 253 -17.67 -8.20 4.47
C THR A 253 -17.87 -9.12 5.68
N ILE A 254 -19.06 -9.74 5.75
CA ILE A 254 -19.30 -10.81 6.70
C ILE A 254 -18.59 -12.06 6.18
N ILE A 255 -17.71 -12.62 7.00
CA ILE A 255 -17.01 -13.86 6.72
C ILE A 255 -17.83 -15.03 7.24
N ASP A 256 -17.90 -16.10 6.45
CA ASP A 256 -18.60 -17.33 6.86
C ASP A 256 -18.00 -17.89 8.16
N GLU A 257 -18.86 -18.27 9.11
CA GLU A 257 -18.44 -18.79 10.42
C GLU A 257 -17.61 -20.06 10.27
N ALA A 258 -18.01 -20.97 9.37
CA ALA A 258 -17.27 -22.19 9.13
C ALA A 258 -15.87 -21.93 8.54
N PHE A 259 -15.65 -20.80 7.85
CA PHE A 259 -14.34 -20.37 7.40
C PHE A 259 -13.51 -19.83 8.57
N LEU A 260 -14.11 -19.03 9.46
CA LEU A 260 -13.44 -18.48 10.64
C LEU A 260 -13.01 -19.58 11.64
N GLU A 261 -13.83 -20.63 11.83
CA GLU A 261 -13.54 -21.78 12.69
C GLU A 261 -12.28 -22.57 12.27
N ARG A 262 -11.78 -22.37 11.05
CA ARG A 262 -10.51 -22.96 10.59
C ARG A 262 -9.27 -22.25 11.11
N PHE A 263 -9.42 -21.05 11.65
CA PHE A 263 -8.35 -20.41 12.39
C PHE A 263 -8.29 -20.97 13.81
N THR A 264 -7.13 -21.45 14.21
CA THR A 264 -6.95 -22.09 15.51
C THR A 264 -7.20 -21.12 16.66
N ILE A 265 -6.84 -19.84 16.48
CA ILE A 265 -7.08 -18.77 17.45
C ILE A 265 -7.39 -17.45 16.76
N THR A 266 -8.13 -16.61 17.47
CA THR A 266 -8.35 -15.21 17.15
C THR A 266 -7.67 -14.35 18.20
N MET A 267 -6.83 -13.39 17.76
CA MET A 267 -6.13 -12.45 18.62
C MET A 267 -6.63 -11.04 18.35
N GLU A 268 -7.07 -10.33 19.37
CA GLU A 268 -7.44 -8.92 19.25
C GLU A 268 -6.24 -8.04 19.63
N GLN A 269 -5.59 -7.43 18.62
CA GLN A 269 -4.45 -6.55 18.84
C GLN A 269 -4.92 -5.18 19.32
N PRO A 270 -4.58 -4.76 20.57
CA PRO A 270 -4.94 -3.46 21.10
C PRO A 270 -4.04 -2.36 20.52
N TYR A 271 -4.38 -1.10 20.79
CA TYR A 271 -3.37 -0.03 20.69
C TYR A 271 -2.31 -0.17 21.80
N PRO A 272 -1.08 0.30 21.56
CA PRO A 272 -0.06 0.29 22.59
C PRO A 272 -0.44 1.22 23.74
N ASN A 273 -0.02 0.87 24.95
CA ASN A 273 -0.13 1.77 26.10
C ASN A 273 0.77 3.01 25.90
N GLN A 274 0.57 4.05 26.68
CA GLN A 274 1.26 5.35 26.53
C GLN A 274 2.79 5.20 26.50
N SER A 275 3.37 4.40 27.39
CA SER A 275 4.81 4.25 27.49
C SER A 275 5.43 3.54 26.26
N VAL A 276 4.73 2.57 25.69
CA VAL A 276 5.16 1.87 24.47
C VAL A 276 4.93 2.77 23.26
N GLU A 277 3.79 3.47 23.19
CA GLU A 277 3.48 4.38 22.09
C GLU A 277 4.46 5.55 22.03
N LYS A 278 4.83 6.12 23.19
CA LYS A 278 5.87 7.15 23.29
C LYS A 278 7.20 6.65 22.71
N LYS A 279 7.60 5.40 23.02
CA LYS A 279 8.82 4.81 22.45
C LYS A 279 8.75 4.65 20.93
N ILE A 280 7.57 4.28 20.38
CA ILE A 280 7.34 4.19 18.94
C ILE A 280 7.50 5.57 18.30
N VAL A 281 6.84 6.59 18.86
CA VAL A 281 6.89 7.97 18.38
C VAL A 281 8.32 8.52 18.41
N MET A 282 9.04 8.31 19.51
CA MET A 282 10.45 8.74 19.64
C MET A 282 11.35 8.09 18.59
N LYS A 283 11.23 6.78 18.39
CA LYS A 283 12.00 6.07 17.35
C LYS A 283 11.68 6.57 15.94
N HIS A 284 10.45 7.03 15.69
CA HIS A 284 10.13 7.67 14.43
C HIS A 284 10.75 9.07 14.32
N MET A 285 10.82 9.82 15.43
CA MET A 285 11.53 11.12 15.47
C MET A 285 13.04 10.94 15.17
N GLU A 286 13.66 9.86 15.66
CA GLU A 286 15.06 9.54 15.37
C GLU A 286 15.33 9.42 13.86
N LEU A 287 14.37 8.91 13.06
CA LEU A 287 14.53 8.82 11.60
C LEU A 287 14.69 10.19 10.94
N PHE A 288 14.14 11.24 11.55
CA PHE A 288 14.14 12.60 11.01
C PHE A 288 15.13 13.53 11.73
N GLY A 289 15.92 12.99 12.68
CA GLY A 289 16.95 13.75 13.42
C GLY A 289 16.42 14.75 14.43
N GLU A 290 15.13 14.72 14.78
CA GLU A 290 14.49 15.67 15.70
C GLU A 290 13.77 14.96 16.84
N VAL A 291 14.53 14.56 17.86
CA VAL A 291 13.97 13.87 19.01
C VAL A 291 13.54 14.85 20.08
N SER A 292 12.27 14.81 20.44
CA SER A 292 11.69 15.58 21.55
C SER A 292 10.83 14.67 22.43
N ASP A 293 11.34 14.38 23.62
CA ASP A 293 10.64 13.55 24.61
C ASP A 293 9.31 14.20 25.04
N GLU A 294 9.31 15.52 25.23
CA GLU A 294 8.13 16.31 25.53
C GLU A 294 7.07 16.18 24.43
N PHE A 295 7.44 16.41 23.18
CA PHE A 295 6.49 16.33 22.06
C PHE A 295 5.91 14.92 21.91
N ALA A 296 6.73 13.88 22.06
CA ALA A 296 6.27 12.50 22.05
C ALA A 296 5.26 12.21 23.18
N GLU A 297 5.51 12.76 24.37
CA GLU A 297 4.61 12.61 25.52
C GLU A 297 3.27 13.33 25.30
N LEU A 298 3.31 14.57 24.79
CA LEU A 298 2.11 15.36 24.49
C LEU A 298 1.24 14.67 23.43
N LEU A 299 1.85 14.18 22.33
CA LEU A 299 1.14 13.46 21.29
C LEU A 299 0.48 12.17 21.81
N THR A 300 1.17 11.42 22.66
CA THR A 300 0.61 10.18 23.21
C THR A 300 -0.49 10.45 24.24
N LYS A 301 -0.36 11.47 25.08
CA LYS A 301 -1.44 11.91 25.98
C LYS A 301 -2.70 12.32 25.19
N TRP A 302 -2.50 13.10 24.15
CA TRP A 302 -3.57 13.56 23.26
C TRP A 302 -4.29 12.39 22.59
N SER A 303 -3.56 11.46 21.98
CA SER A 303 -4.16 10.31 21.30
C SER A 303 -4.92 9.39 22.26
N GLN A 304 -4.43 9.21 23.48
CA GLN A 304 -5.10 8.38 24.47
C GLN A 304 -6.38 9.02 25.00
N ALA A 305 -6.39 10.35 25.22
CA ALA A 305 -7.60 11.05 25.60
C ALA A 305 -8.69 10.89 24.54
N ILE A 306 -8.33 11.03 23.24
CA ILE A 306 -9.27 10.84 22.15
C ILE A 306 -9.77 9.39 22.08
N ARG A 307 -8.88 8.38 22.21
CA ARG A 307 -9.28 6.97 22.19
C ARG A 307 -10.22 6.62 23.34
N LYS A 308 -9.96 7.17 24.54
CA LYS A 308 -10.87 6.97 25.67
C LYS A 308 -12.25 7.57 25.38
N THR A 309 -12.30 8.81 24.84
CA THR A 309 -13.57 9.42 24.45
C THR A 309 -14.29 8.62 23.36
N TYR A 310 -13.54 8.01 22.43
CA TYR A 310 -14.09 7.11 21.42
C TYR A 310 -14.67 5.83 22.04
N GLU A 311 -13.96 5.19 22.96
CA GLU A 311 -14.44 4.00 23.71
C GLU A 311 -15.69 4.29 24.53
N ASP A 312 -15.78 5.48 25.08
CA ASP A 312 -16.94 5.99 25.84
C ASP A 312 -18.10 6.45 24.92
N GLY A 313 -17.95 6.36 23.58
CA GLY A 313 -18.96 6.77 22.60
C GLY A 313 -19.14 8.26 22.41
N GLY A 314 -18.19 9.09 22.91
CA GLY A 314 -18.27 10.54 22.83
C GLY A 314 -17.79 11.13 21.49
N VAL A 315 -17.06 10.36 20.69
CA VAL A 315 -16.62 10.70 19.32
C VAL A 315 -16.62 9.48 18.44
N ASP A 316 -16.82 9.68 17.14
CA ASP A 316 -16.86 8.57 16.16
C ASP A 316 -15.52 8.29 15.50
N GLU A 317 -14.54 9.16 15.69
CA GLU A 317 -13.21 9.08 15.08
C GLU A 317 -12.13 8.94 16.15
N LEU A 318 -10.99 8.34 15.77
CA LEU A 318 -9.85 8.15 16.67
C LEU A 318 -8.52 8.49 16.02
N ILE A 319 -7.52 8.67 16.86
CA ILE A 319 -6.13 8.86 16.44
C ILE A 319 -5.36 7.56 16.62
N SER A 320 -4.97 6.94 15.50
CA SER A 320 -4.17 5.71 15.49
C SER A 320 -2.69 5.99 15.74
N THR A 321 -1.93 4.97 16.18
CA THR A 321 -0.46 5.07 16.30
C THR A 321 0.20 5.44 14.98
N ARG A 322 -0.32 4.92 13.85
CA ARG A 322 0.13 5.33 12.50
C ARG A 322 -0.03 6.84 12.28
N ARG A 323 -1.14 7.43 12.76
CA ARG A 323 -1.39 8.87 12.65
C ARG A 323 -0.37 9.68 13.43
N LEU A 324 0.04 9.21 14.62
CA LEU A 324 1.09 9.86 15.39
C LEU A 324 2.44 9.87 14.64
N CYS A 325 2.78 8.75 14.01
CA CYS A 325 3.99 8.67 13.17
C CYS A 325 3.92 9.65 11.98
N HIS A 326 2.73 9.81 11.35
CA HIS A 326 2.54 10.81 10.28
C HIS A 326 2.66 12.24 10.80
N ILE A 327 2.18 12.54 12.01
CA ILE A 327 2.35 13.87 12.65
C ILE A 327 3.84 14.17 12.85
N VAL A 328 4.61 13.21 13.33
CA VAL A 328 6.08 13.34 13.47
C VAL A 328 6.74 13.64 12.11
N GLN A 329 6.39 12.89 11.09
CA GLN A 329 6.91 13.12 9.73
C GLN A 329 6.50 14.50 9.21
N THR A 330 5.25 14.91 9.42
CA THR A 330 4.76 16.24 9.02
C THR A 330 5.48 17.34 9.79
N PHE A 331 5.72 17.14 11.09
CA PHE A 331 6.50 18.08 11.90
C PHE A 331 7.94 18.22 11.41
N SER A 332 8.58 17.13 10.96
CA SER A 332 9.94 17.22 10.42
C SER A 332 10.05 18.11 9.18
N ILE A 333 8.96 18.22 8.41
CA ILE A 333 8.88 19.10 7.22
C ILE A 333 8.53 20.53 7.59
N PHE A 334 7.48 20.74 8.38
CA PHE A 334 6.92 22.07 8.61
C PHE A 334 7.47 22.78 9.86
N LYS A 335 8.19 22.07 10.73
CA LYS A 335 8.78 22.59 11.97
C LYS A 335 7.78 23.29 12.91
N ASN A 336 6.51 23.00 12.77
CA ASN A 336 5.43 23.57 13.57
C ASN A 336 4.52 22.43 14.06
N ARG A 337 4.48 22.22 15.38
CA ARG A 337 3.74 21.12 16.03
C ARG A 337 2.25 21.23 15.76
N LYS A 338 1.65 22.40 15.95
CA LYS A 338 0.22 22.64 15.76
C LYS A 338 -0.18 22.42 14.30
N LYS A 339 0.55 23.03 13.36
CA LYS A 339 0.32 22.83 11.92
C LYS A 339 0.42 21.36 11.52
N ALA A 340 1.37 20.61 12.07
CA ALA A 340 1.51 19.18 11.79
C ALA A 340 0.29 18.37 12.26
N VAL A 341 -0.25 18.68 13.44
CA VAL A 341 -1.48 18.08 13.97
C VAL A 341 -2.67 18.46 13.08
N GLU A 342 -2.87 19.76 12.80
CA GLU A 342 -3.98 20.27 11.97
C GLU A 342 -4.03 19.61 10.60
N LEU A 343 -2.89 19.51 9.90
CA LEU A 343 -2.81 18.84 8.59
C LEU A 343 -3.15 17.36 8.67
N CYS A 344 -2.69 16.67 9.72
CA CYS A 344 -2.93 15.25 9.88
C CYS A 344 -4.37 14.89 10.31
N VAL A 345 -5.13 15.83 10.85
CA VAL A 345 -6.55 15.64 11.23
C VAL A 345 -7.53 16.27 10.24
N SER A 346 -7.04 16.94 9.18
CA SER A 346 -7.87 17.63 8.17
C SER A 346 -8.82 16.73 7.38
N ARG A 347 -8.64 15.40 7.42
CA ARG A 347 -9.53 14.44 6.79
C ARG A 347 -10.85 14.22 7.54
N PHE A 348 -10.90 14.62 8.82
CA PHE A 348 -12.11 14.48 9.64
C PHE A 348 -13.09 15.61 9.31
N ASP A 349 -14.35 15.42 9.68
CA ASP A 349 -15.35 16.49 9.61
C ASP A 349 -14.93 17.71 10.45
N THR A 350 -15.55 18.85 10.17
CA THR A 350 -15.15 20.13 10.76
C THR A 350 -15.23 20.13 12.29
N ASP A 351 -16.28 19.53 12.87
CA ASP A 351 -16.50 19.55 14.31
C ASP A 351 -15.50 18.66 15.04
N THR A 352 -15.30 17.43 14.54
CA THR A 352 -14.29 16.50 15.05
C THR A 352 -12.88 17.06 14.93
N ARG A 353 -12.55 17.66 13.77
CA ARG A 353 -11.24 18.29 13.56
C ARG A 353 -11.00 19.42 14.55
N THR A 354 -11.98 20.32 14.72
CA THR A 354 -11.89 21.42 15.65
C THR A 354 -11.71 20.93 17.09
N ALA A 355 -12.51 19.96 17.52
CA ALA A 355 -12.40 19.38 18.85
C ALA A 355 -11.03 18.72 19.10
N PHE A 356 -10.46 18.04 18.11
CA PHE A 356 -9.15 17.40 18.24
C PHE A 356 -8.00 18.41 18.30
N VAL A 357 -8.06 19.49 17.50
CA VAL A 357 -7.07 20.57 17.52
C VAL A 357 -7.15 21.37 18.82
N ASP A 358 -8.35 21.69 19.31
CA ASP A 358 -8.57 22.38 20.57
C ASP A 358 -8.05 21.58 21.76
N LEU A 359 -8.31 20.27 21.77
CA LEU A 359 -7.77 19.38 22.79
C LEU A 359 -6.24 19.36 22.75
N TYR A 360 -5.65 19.28 21.54
CA TYR A 360 -4.19 19.36 21.41
C TYR A 360 -3.63 20.67 21.94
N THR A 361 -4.24 21.81 21.60
CA THR A 361 -3.80 23.15 22.05
C THR A 361 -3.89 23.29 23.57
N LYS A 362 -4.85 22.63 24.21
CA LYS A 362 -4.95 22.62 25.70
C LYS A 362 -3.87 21.76 26.35
N ILE A 363 -3.40 20.71 25.65
CA ILE A 363 -2.38 19.79 26.15
C ILE A 363 -0.98 20.36 25.88
N ASP A 364 -0.74 20.95 24.70
CA ASP A 364 0.52 21.60 24.30
C ASP A 364 0.41 23.11 24.47
N ALA A 365 0.72 23.58 25.67
CA ALA A 365 0.68 25.02 25.99
C ALA A 365 1.75 25.85 25.22
N SER A 366 2.74 25.21 24.60
CA SER A 366 3.75 25.84 23.74
C SER A 366 3.28 26.04 22.29
N ALA A 367 2.13 25.46 21.91
CA ALA A 367 1.55 25.65 20.59
C ALA A 367 1.06 27.12 20.46
N PRO A 368 1.54 27.92 19.49
CA PRO A 368 1.10 29.30 19.34
C PRO A 368 -0.42 29.33 19.11
N THR A 369 -1.13 30.04 19.95
CA THR A 369 -2.53 30.43 19.76
C THR A 369 -2.57 31.33 18.53
N VAL A 370 -3.13 30.81 17.41
CA VAL A 370 -3.45 31.69 16.29
C VAL A 370 -4.60 32.56 16.74
N THR A 371 -4.33 33.85 16.96
CA THR A 371 -5.37 34.88 16.96
C THR A 371 -6.13 34.75 15.64
N PRO A 372 -7.46 34.69 15.65
CA PRO A 372 -8.22 34.74 14.41
C PRO A 372 -7.79 35.97 13.63
N VAL A 373 -7.33 35.78 12.39
CA VAL A 373 -7.16 36.91 11.46
C VAL A 373 -8.55 37.51 11.32
N PRO A 374 -8.72 38.82 11.55
CA PRO A 374 -9.99 39.48 11.32
C PRO A 374 -10.43 39.21 9.87
N ALA A 375 -11.70 38.97 9.70
CA ALA A 375 -12.33 38.66 8.38
C ALA A 375 -12.47 39.92 7.49
N ASP A 376 -11.48 40.79 7.48
CA ASP A 376 -11.46 42.06 6.76
C ASP A 376 -10.21 42.18 5.88
N GLU A 377 -10.02 41.24 4.97
CA GLU A 377 -9.21 41.40 3.75
C GLU A 377 -9.67 40.36 2.72
N GLU A 378 -10.98 40.34 2.41
CA GLU A 378 -11.47 40.03 1.06
C GLU A 378 -11.23 41.28 0.23
N ASP A 379 -10.03 41.51 -0.22
CA ASP A 379 -9.74 42.56 -1.19
C ASP A 379 -9.12 41.97 -2.45
N ASP A 380 -9.92 42.11 -3.53
CA ASP A 380 -9.56 42.72 -4.80
C ASP A 380 -8.61 41.97 -5.73
N TYR A 381 -8.93 40.72 -6.02
CA TYR A 381 -8.46 40.11 -7.28
C TYR A 381 -9.62 39.80 -8.26
N ARG A 382 -10.56 40.80 -8.41
CA ARG A 382 -11.47 40.86 -9.55
C ARG A 382 -11.21 42.17 -10.28
N ASN A 383 -10.25 42.17 -11.16
CA ASN A 383 -10.21 42.91 -12.43
C ASN A 383 -8.76 43.04 -12.87
N ASP A 384 -8.33 42.10 -13.67
CA ASP A 384 -7.46 42.36 -14.82
C ASP A 384 -7.24 41.02 -15.54
N SER A 385 -8.22 40.69 -16.37
CA SER A 385 -8.02 39.72 -17.44
C SER A 385 -8.13 40.46 -18.75
N PRO A 386 -7.06 40.67 -19.49
CA PRO A 386 -7.15 40.91 -20.91
C PRO A 386 -6.93 39.55 -21.60
N PHE A 387 -7.98 39.01 -22.07
CA PHE A 387 -8.33 38.11 -23.18
C PHE A 387 -9.34 37.05 -22.76
#